data_190924027725b4847caf5b24fd540747
#
_entry.id   190924027725b4847caf5b24fd540747
#
_cell.length_a   1.000
_cell.length_b   1.000
_cell.length_c   1.000
_cell.angle_alpha   90.00
_cell.angle_beta   90.00
_cell.angle_gamma   90.00
#
_symmetry.space_group_name_H-M   'P 1'
#
loop_
_entity.id
_entity.type
_entity.pdbx_description
1 polymer ?
#
loop_
_entity_poly.entity_id
_entity_poly.type
_entity_poly.pdbx_seq_one_letter_code
_entity_poly.pdbx_strand_id
1 'polypeptide(L)'
;TVHVTYRPIVRADTATHRSPMGRAIADLGLYVLDGALNRVPVGVVGELYVTGDGLARGYQHRADLTAERFVADPFDAAGGRMYHTGDLVRWTPEGQLEYVGRADHQVKIRGFRIELGEIEAQLLRQPEVREALVMARPSDGGSRLVAYVSLKQGLSVGQPGEPVEERPMVPERPVAPAAAEQPAEHPAIQTSERV
;
A
#
# COMPACT_ATOMS: atom_id res chain seq x y z
N THR A 1 6.25 -3.36 7.13
CA THR A 1 6.49 -2.14 7.93
C THR A 1 5.18 -1.38 8.02
N VAL A 2 4.68 -1.14 9.24
CA VAL A 2 3.36 -0.51 9.46
C VAL A 2 3.52 0.94 9.90
N HIS A 3 4.42 1.20 10.83
CA HIS A 3 4.73 2.56 11.31
C HIS A 3 6.19 2.87 11.00
N VAL A 4 6.44 4.00 10.38
CA VAL A 4 7.76 4.40 9.88
C VAL A 4 8.20 5.73 10.47
N THR A 5 7.24 6.62 10.65
CA THR A 5 7.47 7.98 11.15
C THR A 5 6.54 8.32 12.30
N TYR A 6 6.97 9.29 13.09
CA TYR A 6 6.20 9.85 14.20
C TYR A 6 6.24 11.37 14.17
N ARG A 7 5.08 11.99 14.41
CA ARG A 7 4.93 13.43 14.63
C ARG A 7 3.75 13.71 15.57
N PRO A 8 3.92 14.51 16.62
CA PRO A 8 2.80 15.12 17.33
C PRO A 8 2.11 16.13 16.42
N ILE A 9 0.79 15.99 16.25
CA ILE A 9 -0.02 16.95 15.49
C ILE A 9 -0.37 18.12 16.42
N VAL A 10 -0.12 19.33 15.94
CA VAL A 10 -0.46 20.56 16.64
C VAL A 10 -1.53 21.34 15.88
N ARG A 11 -2.23 22.27 16.58
CA ARG A 11 -3.32 23.05 15.97
C ARG A 11 -2.89 23.80 14.70
N ALA A 12 -1.65 24.24 14.61
CA ALA A 12 -1.13 24.90 13.39
C ALA A 12 -1.13 23.99 12.17
N ASP A 13 -1.01 22.67 12.32
CA ASP A 13 -1.01 21.71 11.21
C ASP A 13 -2.38 21.64 10.53
N THR A 14 -3.48 21.93 11.24
CA THR A 14 -4.85 21.93 10.69
C THR A 14 -5.14 23.15 9.81
N ALA A 15 -4.32 24.17 9.86
CA ALA A 15 -4.46 25.37 9.04
C ALA A 15 -3.81 25.26 7.65
N THR A 16 -3.16 24.14 7.36
CA THR A 16 -2.46 23.90 6.09
C THR A 16 -3.01 22.66 5.40
N HIS A 17 -2.92 22.63 4.07
CA HIS A 17 -3.22 21.42 3.27
C HIS A 17 -2.03 20.46 3.18
N ARG A 18 -0.99 20.66 4.01
CA ARG A 18 0.17 19.79 4.05
C ARG A 18 -0.13 18.53 4.85
N SER A 19 0.52 17.44 4.49
CA SER A 19 0.43 16.16 5.19
C SER A 19 1.77 15.82 5.85
N PRO A 20 2.07 16.42 7.02
CA PRO A 20 3.35 16.21 7.69
C PRO A 20 3.41 14.79 8.28
N MET A 21 4.47 14.06 7.97
CA MET A 21 4.73 12.70 8.47
C MET A 21 5.69 12.69 9.67
N GLY A 22 6.48 13.75 9.84
CA GLY A 22 7.45 13.86 10.91
C GLY A 22 8.81 13.22 10.61
N ARG A 23 9.36 12.51 11.58
CA ARG A 23 10.70 11.90 11.53
C ARG A 23 10.61 10.39 11.70
N ALA A 24 11.68 9.67 11.33
CA ALA A 24 11.79 8.23 11.55
C ALA A 24 11.59 7.89 13.04
N ILE A 25 10.97 6.73 13.30
CA ILE A 25 11.03 6.09 14.61
C ILE A 25 12.43 5.50 14.85
N ALA A 26 12.78 5.22 16.11
CA ALA A 26 14.17 5.09 16.58
C ALA A 26 15.04 4.08 15.82
N ASP A 27 14.49 2.97 15.38
CA ASP A 27 15.20 1.82 14.76
C ASP A 27 15.06 1.77 13.23
N LEU A 28 14.56 2.85 12.62
CA LEU A 28 14.41 2.96 11.18
C LEU A 28 15.19 4.14 10.60
N GLY A 29 15.78 3.92 9.43
CA GLY A 29 16.35 4.95 8.57
C GLY A 29 15.42 5.27 7.41
N LEU A 30 15.50 6.49 6.88
CA LEU A 30 14.67 6.96 5.78
C LEU A 30 15.52 7.56 4.68
N TYR A 31 15.26 7.15 3.45
CA TYR A 31 15.78 7.82 2.26
C TYR A 31 14.62 8.34 1.42
N VAL A 32 14.85 9.49 0.79
CA VAL A 32 13.98 10.01 -0.28
C VAL A 32 14.83 9.98 -1.54
N LEU A 33 14.45 9.11 -2.49
CA LEU A 33 15.27 8.80 -3.65
C LEU A 33 14.53 9.09 -4.96
N ASP A 34 15.31 9.34 -6.01
CA ASP A 34 14.82 9.38 -7.39
C ASP A 34 14.74 7.97 -8.01
N GLY A 35 14.28 7.88 -9.25
CA GLY A 35 14.17 6.61 -9.97
C GLY A 35 15.50 5.89 -10.27
N ALA A 36 16.65 6.57 -10.06
CA ALA A 36 17.99 6.00 -10.17
C ALA A 36 18.62 5.69 -8.80
N LEU A 37 17.80 5.73 -7.73
CA LEU A 37 18.19 5.53 -6.33
C LEU A 37 19.19 6.57 -5.79
N ASN A 38 19.25 7.77 -6.38
CA ASN A 38 20.03 8.88 -5.81
C ASN A 38 19.19 9.65 -4.78
N ARG A 39 19.83 10.15 -3.73
CA ARG A 39 19.17 11.01 -2.73
C ARG A 39 18.77 12.33 -3.36
N VAL A 40 17.50 12.71 -3.20
CA VAL A 40 17.01 14.00 -3.69
C VAL A 40 17.28 15.13 -2.68
N PRO A 41 17.47 16.38 -3.14
CA PRO A 41 17.60 17.55 -2.27
C PRO A 41 16.35 17.84 -1.44
N VAL A 42 16.50 18.62 -0.36
CA VAL A 42 15.39 19.14 0.44
C VAL A 42 14.40 19.90 -0.45
N GLY A 43 13.12 19.66 -0.27
CA GLY A 43 12.03 20.25 -1.05
C GLY A 43 11.71 19.53 -2.35
N VAL A 44 12.60 18.67 -2.86
CA VAL A 44 12.36 17.87 -4.06
C VAL A 44 11.58 16.62 -3.69
N VAL A 45 10.57 16.29 -4.51
CA VAL A 45 9.77 15.06 -4.35
C VAL A 45 10.58 13.87 -4.83
N GLY A 46 10.58 12.83 -4.02
CA GLY A 46 11.15 11.52 -4.33
C GLY A 46 10.33 10.43 -3.67
N GLU A 47 10.71 9.21 -3.90
CA GLU A 47 10.07 8.05 -3.31
C GLU A 47 10.69 7.69 -1.97
N LEU A 48 9.84 7.31 -1.00
CA LEU A 48 10.28 6.94 0.34
C LEU A 48 10.78 5.50 0.37
N TYR A 49 12.02 5.33 0.82
CA TYR A 49 12.62 4.05 1.16
C TYR A 49 12.92 4.00 2.65
N VAL A 50 12.72 2.84 3.25
CA VAL A 50 12.89 2.62 4.69
C VAL A 50 13.98 1.56 4.92
N THR A 51 14.87 1.82 5.86
CA THR A 51 15.94 0.90 6.28
C THR A 51 15.87 0.63 7.77
N GLY A 52 16.70 -0.27 8.28
CA GLY A 52 16.87 -0.54 9.70
C GLY A 52 16.28 -1.85 10.17
N ASP A 53 16.48 -2.14 11.45
CA ASP A 53 16.18 -3.43 12.08
C ASP A 53 14.67 -3.70 12.19
N GLY A 54 13.85 -2.65 12.18
CA GLY A 54 12.39 -2.74 12.17
C GLY A 54 11.77 -3.20 10.86
N LEU A 55 12.57 -3.49 9.81
CA LEU A 55 12.05 -4.01 8.55
C LEU A 55 11.57 -5.45 8.68
N ALA A 56 10.43 -5.74 8.07
CA ALA A 56 9.98 -7.11 7.88
C ALA A 56 10.97 -7.91 7.00
N ARG A 57 10.99 -9.23 7.15
CA ARG A 57 11.80 -10.12 6.30
C ARG A 57 11.31 -10.16 4.86
N GLY A 58 10.01 -9.96 4.64
CA GLY A 58 9.36 -9.96 3.33
C GLY A 58 7.88 -10.27 3.46
N TYR A 59 7.24 -10.50 2.34
CA TYR A 59 5.83 -10.93 2.23
C TYR A 59 5.76 -12.46 2.28
N GLN A 60 4.90 -13.00 3.17
CA GLN A 60 4.74 -14.44 3.34
C GLN A 60 4.19 -15.07 2.05
N HIS A 61 4.84 -16.13 1.59
CA HIS A 61 4.50 -16.85 0.34
C HIS A 61 4.46 -16.01 -0.94
N ARG A 62 5.10 -14.82 -0.94
CA ARG A 62 5.18 -13.92 -2.08
C ARG A 62 6.64 -13.49 -2.30
N ALA A 63 7.45 -14.43 -2.82
CA ALA A 63 8.86 -14.17 -3.12
C ALA A 63 9.03 -13.10 -4.21
N ASP A 64 8.13 -13.08 -5.19
CA ASP A 64 8.02 -12.09 -6.25
C ASP A 64 7.89 -10.66 -5.68
N LEU A 65 6.87 -10.44 -4.86
CA LEU A 65 6.62 -9.16 -4.22
C LEU A 65 7.72 -8.78 -3.22
N THR A 66 8.30 -9.77 -2.55
CA THR A 66 9.42 -9.54 -1.64
C THR A 66 10.63 -9.02 -2.41
N ALA A 67 10.98 -9.62 -3.54
CA ALA A 67 12.11 -9.20 -4.36
C ALA A 67 11.88 -7.80 -4.98
N GLU A 68 10.64 -7.47 -5.34
CA GLU A 68 10.26 -6.15 -5.87
C GLU A 68 10.37 -5.04 -4.81
N ARG A 69 9.94 -5.32 -3.58
CA ARG A 69 9.77 -4.30 -2.55
C ARG A 69 10.93 -4.21 -1.55
N PHE A 70 11.71 -5.27 -1.37
CA PHE A 70 12.87 -5.28 -0.47
C PHE A 70 14.14 -5.36 -1.30
N VAL A 71 14.66 -4.20 -1.66
CA VAL A 71 15.82 -4.06 -2.55
C VAL A 71 17.11 -3.85 -1.74
N ALA A 72 18.28 -4.04 -2.36
CA ALA A 72 19.54 -3.76 -1.73
C ALA A 72 19.66 -2.27 -1.39
N ASP A 73 20.25 -1.96 -0.22
CA ASP A 73 20.57 -0.59 0.18
C ASP A 73 21.94 -0.18 -0.41
N PRO A 74 21.98 0.71 -1.41
CA PRO A 74 23.24 1.12 -2.03
C PRO A 74 24.09 2.01 -1.12
N PHE A 75 23.56 2.46 0.01
CA PHE A 75 24.25 3.33 0.97
C PHE A 75 24.78 2.56 2.18
N ASP A 76 24.44 1.27 2.31
CA ASP A 76 24.94 0.39 3.38
C ASP A 76 26.03 -0.53 2.87
N ALA A 77 27.28 -0.25 3.26
CA ALA A 77 28.44 -1.06 2.90
C ALA A 77 28.40 -2.51 3.48
N ALA A 78 27.58 -2.75 4.49
CA ALA A 78 27.37 -4.09 5.06
C ALA A 78 26.37 -4.94 4.25
N GLY A 79 25.76 -4.38 3.20
CA GLY A 79 24.83 -5.11 2.33
C GLY A 79 23.41 -5.21 2.88
N GLY A 80 22.97 -4.21 3.60
CA GLY A 80 21.60 -4.09 4.09
C GLY A 80 20.55 -4.02 3.02
N ARG A 81 19.30 -3.99 3.45
CA ARG A 81 18.13 -3.88 2.57
C ARG A 81 17.32 -2.64 2.91
N MET A 82 16.64 -2.10 1.91
CA MET A 82 15.65 -1.07 2.10
C MET A 82 14.31 -1.51 1.52
N TYR A 83 13.23 -1.05 2.18
CA TYR A 83 11.86 -1.30 1.76
C TYR A 83 11.36 -0.15 0.89
N HIS A 84 10.96 -0.46 -0.32
CA HIS A 84 10.36 0.41 -1.30
C HIS A 84 8.87 0.60 -0.96
N THR A 85 8.50 1.80 -0.45
CA THR A 85 7.15 2.02 0.09
C THR A 85 6.11 2.31 -0.98
N GLY A 86 6.52 2.93 -2.08
CA GLY A 86 5.65 3.51 -3.10
C GLY A 86 5.05 4.86 -2.70
N ASP A 87 5.41 5.42 -1.55
CA ASP A 87 4.97 6.75 -1.13
C ASP A 87 5.89 7.83 -1.69
N LEU A 88 5.30 8.87 -2.30
CA LEU A 88 5.99 10.08 -2.71
C LEU A 88 6.02 11.08 -1.55
N VAL A 89 7.21 11.51 -1.21
CA VAL A 89 7.45 12.41 -0.09
C VAL A 89 8.50 13.46 -0.44
N ARG A 90 8.67 14.45 0.42
CA ARG A 90 9.80 15.37 0.36
C ARG A 90 10.30 15.70 1.76
N TRP A 91 11.59 16.00 1.89
CA TRP A 91 12.14 16.58 3.08
C TRP A 91 11.77 18.06 3.19
N THR A 92 11.35 18.50 4.38
CA THR A 92 11.22 19.93 4.69
C THR A 92 12.56 20.48 5.20
N PRO A 93 12.78 21.83 5.18
CA PRO A 93 13.98 22.44 5.75
C PRO A 93 14.20 22.09 7.23
N GLU A 94 13.15 21.78 7.96
CA GLU A 94 13.19 21.40 9.37
C GLU A 94 13.56 19.91 9.59
N GLY A 95 13.90 19.20 8.50
CA GLY A 95 14.29 17.79 8.54
C GLY A 95 13.11 16.85 8.90
N GLN A 96 11.92 17.19 8.47
CA GLN A 96 10.73 16.36 8.58
C GLN A 96 10.28 15.90 7.20
N LEU A 97 9.60 14.75 7.14
CA LEU A 97 8.94 14.29 5.93
C LEU A 97 7.55 14.91 5.78
N GLU A 98 7.23 15.25 4.56
CA GLU A 98 5.89 15.65 4.12
C GLU A 98 5.43 14.67 3.04
N TYR A 99 4.22 14.11 3.23
CA TYR A 99 3.60 13.22 2.23
C TYR A 99 3.05 14.03 1.07
N VAL A 100 3.30 13.57 -0.14
CA VAL A 100 2.86 14.20 -1.38
C VAL A 100 1.82 13.34 -2.11
N GLY A 101 2.02 12.02 -2.13
CA GLY A 101 1.14 11.11 -2.85
C GLY A 101 1.67 9.69 -2.91
N ARG A 102 1.25 8.95 -3.94
CA ARG A 102 1.73 7.60 -4.25
C ARG A 102 2.38 7.59 -5.62
N ALA A 103 3.46 6.82 -5.75
CA ALA A 103 4.11 6.52 -7.04
C ALA A 103 3.30 5.49 -7.84
N ASP A 104 2.72 4.52 -7.14
CA ASP A 104 1.75 3.59 -7.70
C ASP A 104 0.35 4.24 -7.68
N HIS A 105 -0.52 3.84 -8.59
CA HIS A 105 -1.87 4.39 -8.71
C HIS A 105 -2.83 3.92 -7.60
N GLN A 106 -2.31 3.44 -6.48
CA GLN A 106 -3.09 3.06 -5.32
C GLN A 106 -3.88 4.23 -4.75
N VAL A 107 -5.15 4.03 -4.49
CA VAL A 107 -6.02 5.05 -3.90
C VAL A 107 -6.64 4.57 -2.59
N LYS A 108 -6.89 5.50 -1.67
CA LYS A 108 -7.69 5.24 -0.47
C LYS A 108 -9.06 5.84 -0.65
N ILE A 109 -10.10 5.01 -0.72
CA ILE A 109 -11.49 5.47 -0.83
C ILE A 109 -12.30 4.85 0.31
N ARG A 110 -12.91 5.70 1.15
CA ARG A 110 -13.70 5.29 2.33
C ARG A 110 -12.93 4.31 3.26
N GLY A 111 -11.60 4.49 3.38
CA GLY A 111 -10.74 3.65 4.21
C GLY A 111 -10.22 2.36 3.53
N PHE A 112 -10.74 2.00 2.37
CA PHE A 112 -10.26 0.86 1.60
C PHE A 112 -9.04 1.25 0.77
N ARG A 113 -8.01 0.40 0.83
CA ARG A 113 -6.82 0.49 -0.04
C ARG A 113 -7.14 -0.25 -1.34
N ILE A 114 -7.18 0.48 -2.44
CA ILE A 114 -7.63 -0.03 -3.74
C ILE A 114 -6.49 0.06 -4.74
N GLU A 115 -6.16 -1.07 -5.34
CA GLU A 115 -5.23 -1.19 -6.46
C GLU A 115 -6.03 -1.01 -7.76
N LEU A 116 -5.90 0.13 -8.42
CA LEU A 116 -6.65 0.41 -9.64
C LEU A 116 -6.34 -0.61 -10.74
N GLY A 117 -5.08 -1.05 -10.84
CA GLY A 117 -4.65 -2.07 -11.81
C GLY A 117 -5.30 -3.45 -11.60
N GLU A 118 -5.67 -3.82 -10.37
CA GLU A 118 -6.42 -5.07 -10.15
C GLU A 118 -7.83 -5.00 -10.74
N ILE A 119 -8.48 -3.84 -10.63
CA ILE A 119 -9.80 -3.62 -11.22
C ILE A 119 -9.69 -3.63 -12.75
N GLU A 120 -8.67 -2.94 -13.31
CA GLU A 120 -8.39 -2.95 -14.74
C GLU A 120 -8.16 -4.37 -15.25
N ALA A 121 -7.37 -5.18 -14.54
CA ALA A 121 -7.12 -6.58 -14.88
C ALA A 121 -8.40 -7.42 -14.87
N GLN A 122 -9.33 -7.18 -13.94
CA GLN A 122 -10.63 -7.87 -13.92
C GLN A 122 -11.53 -7.44 -15.07
N LEU A 123 -11.55 -6.15 -15.42
CA LEU A 123 -12.29 -5.65 -16.57
C LEU A 123 -11.76 -6.24 -17.88
N LEU A 124 -10.44 -6.33 -18.04
CA LEU A 124 -9.80 -6.92 -19.23
C LEU A 124 -10.04 -8.43 -19.38
N ARG A 125 -10.47 -9.13 -18.31
CA ARG A 125 -10.89 -10.55 -18.41
C ARG A 125 -12.25 -10.72 -19.09
N GLN A 126 -13.03 -9.66 -19.18
CA GLN A 126 -14.31 -9.71 -19.90
C GLN A 126 -14.02 -9.81 -21.41
N PRO A 127 -14.63 -10.80 -22.11
CA PRO A 127 -14.29 -11.05 -23.53
C PRO A 127 -14.60 -9.86 -24.44
N GLU A 128 -15.54 -8.99 -24.05
CA GLU A 128 -15.96 -7.83 -24.81
C GLU A 128 -15.01 -6.63 -24.66
N VAL A 129 -14.23 -6.57 -23.57
CA VAL A 129 -13.36 -5.45 -23.25
C VAL A 129 -12.04 -5.59 -23.99
N ARG A 130 -11.65 -4.51 -24.67
CA ARG A 130 -10.35 -4.38 -25.35
C ARG A 130 -9.33 -3.68 -24.46
N GLU A 131 -9.73 -2.56 -23.85
CA GLU A 131 -8.88 -1.73 -22.98
C GLU A 131 -9.71 -1.25 -21.79
N ALA A 132 -9.07 -1.11 -20.66
CA ALA A 132 -9.68 -0.57 -19.44
C ALA A 132 -8.71 0.39 -18.77
N LEU A 133 -9.23 1.52 -18.27
CA LEU A 133 -8.54 2.48 -17.42
C LEU A 133 -9.45 2.82 -16.24
N VAL A 134 -8.93 2.68 -15.03
CA VAL A 134 -9.65 3.01 -13.81
C VAL A 134 -8.99 4.20 -13.12
N MET A 135 -9.79 5.17 -12.71
CA MET A 135 -9.31 6.39 -12.06
C MET A 135 -10.16 6.73 -10.83
N ALA A 136 -9.52 7.31 -9.82
CA ALA A 136 -10.24 7.99 -8.74
C ALA A 136 -10.58 9.42 -9.18
N ARG A 137 -11.85 9.79 -9.07
CA ARG A 137 -12.35 11.12 -9.36
C ARG A 137 -12.94 11.77 -8.11
N PRO A 138 -12.70 13.05 -7.86
CA PRO A 138 -13.37 13.79 -6.80
C PRO A 138 -14.91 13.72 -6.94
N SER A 139 -15.61 13.64 -5.82
CA SER A 139 -17.08 13.62 -5.71
C SER A 139 -17.49 14.31 -4.42
N ASP A 140 -18.73 14.76 -4.30
CA ASP A 140 -19.24 15.54 -3.15
C ASP A 140 -19.09 14.85 -1.78
N GLY A 141 -18.88 13.53 -1.76
CA GLY A 141 -18.63 12.74 -0.52
C GLY A 141 -17.22 12.16 -0.43
N GLY A 142 -16.23 12.66 -1.21
CA GLY A 142 -14.87 12.16 -1.25
C GLY A 142 -14.42 11.79 -2.66
N SER A 143 -13.81 10.62 -2.84
CA SER A 143 -13.41 10.10 -4.15
C SER A 143 -14.28 8.92 -4.55
N ARG A 144 -14.61 8.82 -5.84
CA ARG A 144 -15.26 7.68 -6.48
C ARG A 144 -14.37 7.07 -7.55
N LEU A 145 -14.51 5.77 -7.81
CA LEU A 145 -13.88 5.11 -8.93
C LEU A 145 -14.71 5.31 -10.20
N VAL A 146 -14.01 5.57 -11.29
CA VAL A 146 -14.58 5.66 -12.63
C VAL A 146 -13.75 4.78 -13.55
N ALA A 147 -14.38 3.81 -14.22
CA ALA A 147 -13.75 2.98 -15.21
C ALA A 147 -14.10 3.47 -16.62
N TYR A 148 -13.11 3.62 -17.46
CA TYR A 148 -13.24 3.86 -18.89
C TYR A 148 -12.87 2.58 -19.61
N VAL A 149 -13.77 2.07 -20.44
CA VAL A 149 -13.53 0.83 -21.18
C VAL A 149 -13.73 1.06 -22.67
N SER A 150 -12.87 0.46 -23.49
CA SER A 150 -13.10 0.33 -24.92
C SER A 150 -13.51 -1.11 -25.25
N LEU A 151 -14.49 -1.25 -26.11
CA LEU A 151 -14.97 -2.57 -26.54
C LEU A 151 -14.24 -3.04 -27.79
N LYS A 152 -14.18 -4.37 -27.98
CA LYS A 152 -13.71 -4.99 -29.23
C LYS A 152 -14.66 -4.63 -30.38
N GLN A 153 -14.12 -4.53 -31.59
CA GLN A 153 -14.92 -4.15 -32.77
C GLN A 153 -16.11 -5.11 -32.99
N GLY A 154 -17.29 -4.52 -33.28
CA GLY A 154 -18.52 -5.26 -33.51
C GLY A 154 -19.53 -5.21 -32.37
N LEU A 155 -19.17 -4.65 -31.22
CA LEU A 155 -20.06 -4.41 -30.11
C LEU A 155 -20.37 -2.91 -30.01
N SER A 156 -21.62 -2.51 -30.24
CA SER A 156 -22.09 -1.16 -29.96
C SER A 156 -22.48 -1.07 -28.48
N VAL A 157 -21.95 -0.05 -27.79
CA VAL A 157 -22.50 0.34 -26.50
C VAL A 157 -23.90 0.86 -26.79
N GLY A 158 -24.93 0.25 -26.22
CA GLY A 158 -26.27 0.84 -26.17
C GLY A 158 -26.14 2.28 -25.65
N GLN A 159 -27.00 3.17 -26.09
CA GLN A 159 -27.01 4.57 -25.63
C GLN A 159 -26.80 4.62 -24.11
N PRO A 160 -26.08 5.64 -23.56
CA PRO A 160 -25.89 5.73 -22.13
C PRO A 160 -27.24 5.68 -21.45
N GLY A 161 -27.58 4.47 -20.97
CA GLY A 161 -28.78 4.20 -20.20
C GLY A 161 -28.66 4.96 -18.88
N GLU A 162 -29.81 5.21 -18.30
CA GLU A 162 -29.95 5.81 -16.97
C GLU A 162 -28.93 5.26 -15.99
N PRO A 163 -28.45 6.07 -15.03
CA PRO A 163 -27.48 5.64 -14.05
C PRO A 163 -27.97 4.32 -13.42
N VAL A 164 -27.19 3.26 -13.58
CA VAL A 164 -27.44 2.00 -12.90
C VAL A 164 -27.53 2.33 -11.42
N GLU A 165 -28.72 2.15 -10.81
CA GLU A 165 -28.87 2.26 -9.37
C GLU A 165 -27.78 1.44 -8.71
N GLU A 166 -26.97 2.09 -7.87
CA GLU A 166 -25.95 1.43 -7.06
C GLU A 166 -26.63 0.30 -6.26
N ARG A 167 -26.55 -0.91 -6.76
CA ARG A 167 -26.82 -2.05 -5.89
C ARG A 167 -25.77 -1.98 -4.78
N PRO A 168 -26.16 -1.86 -3.52
CA PRO A 168 -25.22 -1.90 -2.43
C PRO A 168 -24.45 -3.22 -2.55
N MET A 169 -23.12 -3.11 -2.71
CA MET A 169 -22.24 -4.27 -2.57
C MET A 169 -22.47 -4.81 -1.17
N VAL A 170 -23.19 -5.91 -1.07
CA VAL A 170 -23.26 -6.68 0.17
C VAL A 170 -21.81 -7.16 0.39
N PRO A 171 -21.14 -6.75 1.46
CA PRO A 171 -19.83 -7.28 1.74
C PRO A 171 -19.97 -8.79 1.91
N GLU A 172 -19.27 -9.58 1.10
CA GLU A 172 -19.13 -11.01 1.37
C GLU A 172 -18.72 -11.16 2.83
N ARG A 173 -19.50 -11.92 3.57
CA ARG A 173 -19.18 -12.24 4.97
C ARG A 173 -17.75 -12.78 4.97
N PRO A 174 -16.88 -12.27 5.85
CA PRO A 174 -15.55 -12.85 5.98
C PRO A 174 -15.73 -14.34 6.21
N VAL A 175 -15.10 -15.15 5.35
CA VAL A 175 -15.00 -16.59 5.55
C VAL A 175 -14.34 -16.76 6.91
N ALA A 176 -15.07 -17.34 7.86
CA ALA A 176 -14.56 -17.63 9.18
C ALA A 176 -13.27 -18.46 9.01
N PRO A 177 -12.18 -18.14 9.72
CA PRO A 177 -11.00 -18.98 9.66
C PRO A 177 -11.39 -20.38 10.09
N ALA A 178 -11.01 -21.38 9.28
CA ALA A 178 -11.17 -22.78 9.62
C ALA A 178 -10.69 -22.99 11.06
N ALA A 179 -11.53 -23.61 11.87
CA ALA A 179 -11.25 -23.90 13.27
C ALA A 179 -9.85 -24.51 13.37
N ALA A 180 -8.96 -23.85 14.13
CA ALA A 180 -7.66 -24.40 14.45
C ALA A 180 -7.89 -25.73 15.17
N GLU A 181 -7.43 -26.82 14.58
CA GLU A 181 -7.32 -28.11 15.27
C GLU A 181 -6.51 -27.88 16.55
N GLN A 182 -7.13 -28.20 17.68
CA GLN A 182 -6.47 -28.18 18.97
C GLN A 182 -5.33 -29.23 18.94
N PRO A 183 -4.13 -28.86 19.36
CA PRO A 183 -3.06 -29.87 19.49
C PRO A 183 -3.47 -30.92 20.52
N ALA A 184 -3.38 -32.17 20.12
CA ALA A 184 -3.63 -33.33 20.98
C ALA A 184 -2.80 -33.23 22.27
N GLU A 185 -3.47 -33.39 23.42
CA GLU A 185 -2.85 -33.46 24.73
C GLU A 185 -1.84 -34.63 24.73
N HIS A 186 -0.57 -34.34 24.97
CA HIS A 186 0.43 -35.34 25.28
C HIS A 186 0.17 -35.90 26.68
N PRO A 187 0.13 -37.23 26.87
CA PRO A 187 0.00 -37.82 28.20
C PRO A 187 1.24 -37.50 29.05
N ALA A 188 1.00 -37.08 30.27
CA ALA A 188 2.01 -36.78 31.25
C ALA A 188 2.88 -38.01 31.55
N ILE A 189 4.18 -37.85 31.41
CA ILE A 189 5.18 -38.86 31.85
C ILE A 189 5.23 -38.81 33.39
N GLN A 190 4.73 -39.83 34.03
CA GLN A 190 4.92 -40.06 35.48
C GLN A 190 6.36 -40.44 35.74
N THR A 191 7.11 -39.57 36.38
CA THR A 191 8.43 -39.85 36.89
C THR A 191 8.26 -40.62 38.21
N SER A 192 8.54 -41.94 38.21
CA SER A 192 8.58 -42.76 39.42
C SER A 192 9.93 -42.52 40.12
N GLU A 193 9.91 -41.83 41.26
CA GLU A 193 11.01 -41.91 42.23
C GLU A 193 11.02 -43.31 42.88
N ARG A 194 12.16 -43.97 42.81
CA ARG A 194 12.51 -45.06 43.75
C ARG A 194 13.86 -44.72 44.37
N VAL A 195 13.80 -44.50 45.68
CA VAL A 195 14.75 -44.77 46.76
C VAL A 195 16.22 -44.98 46.37
#